data_120c2f51024af7ad31e4338d1b61ed86
#
_entry.id   120c2f51024af7ad31e4338d1b61ed86
#
_cell.length_a   1.000
_cell.length_b   1.000
_cell.length_c   1.000
_cell.angle_alpha   90.00
_cell.angle_beta   90.00
_cell.angle_gamma   90.00
#
_symmetry.space_group_name_H-M   'P 1'
#
loop_
_entity.id
_entity.type
_entity.pdbx_description
1 polymer ?
#
loop_
_entity_poly.entity_id
_entity_poly.type
_entity_poly.pdbx_seq_one_letter_code
_entity_poly.pdbx_strand_id
1 'polypeptide(L)'
;LPICDNTATYFPDGELVLVNRDGDVNKELVLAYKFDVYAHEPISRRYIYVCANQGDIVWTNNRIHDTDVSCSAHTEYSGVQSITGESYNGNYRLQETGRGNGIRTFSLDNGTTYIDNDVTSSTTTFTSYDVNGSAQKAAFDAHWGSELTYDYLYNEHGRNSIDDNGMVLNSYVHYSNNYYNAFWDGQRMTYGDGNGLPLTSLDVVGHEITHGITEYTAGLIYQGTSGALNESFSDIFGVAIDFINRPSQANWLIGEEFGTPFRDMSDPNSMGHPDTYLGNYWSDTCSGCYDAGGVHINSNVQNYWYYLLVEGGSGVNDNGDSYNVNNIGFRICTINFYYRIE
;
A
#
# COMPACT_ATOMS: atom_id res chain seq x y z
N LEU A 1 33.15 18.05 29.93
CA LEU A 1 32.85 17.95 28.50
C LEU A 1 33.42 16.65 27.99
N PRO A 2 32.66 15.83 27.26
CA PRO A 2 33.22 14.63 26.66
C PRO A 2 34.31 15.00 25.66
N ILE A 3 35.31 14.16 25.61
CA ILE A 3 36.51 14.23 24.81
C ILE A 3 36.09 14.46 23.35
N CYS A 4 36.64 15.51 22.70
CA CYS A 4 36.50 15.69 21.26
C CYS A 4 36.92 14.41 20.56
N ASP A 5 36.03 13.85 19.78
CA ASP A 5 36.34 12.78 18.86
C ASP A 5 37.37 13.31 17.84
N ASN A 6 38.61 12.84 17.94
CA ASN A 6 39.69 13.24 17.05
C ASN A 6 39.49 12.80 15.59
N THR A 7 38.40 12.08 15.31
CA THR A 7 37.99 11.69 13.95
C THR A 7 36.98 12.65 13.33
N ALA A 8 36.46 13.60 14.12
CA ALA A 8 35.54 14.61 13.60
C ALA A 8 36.21 15.51 12.58
N THR A 9 35.67 15.53 11.36
CA THR A 9 36.21 16.29 10.23
C THR A 9 35.56 17.65 10.05
N TYR A 10 34.51 17.96 10.81
CA TYR A 10 33.74 19.19 10.75
C TYR A 10 33.39 19.71 12.14
N PHE A 11 33.73 20.95 12.40
CA PHE A 11 33.35 21.68 13.63
C PHE A 11 32.36 22.78 13.25
N PRO A 12 31.12 22.78 13.79
CA PRO A 12 30.13 23.78 13.40
C PRO A 12 30.50 25.16 13.95
N ASP A 13 30.44 26.16 13.08
CA ASP A 13 30.51 27.57 13.48
C ASP A 13 29.18 28.05 14.05
N GLY A 14 29.25 28.83 15.15
CA GLY A 14 28.06 29.39 15.79
C GLY A 14 27.64 30.71 15.15
N GLU A 15 26.44 30.79 14.60
CA GLU A 15 25.79 31.99 14.12
C GLU A 15 24.93 32.60 15.23
N LEU A 16 25.17 33.88 15.60
CA LEU A 16 24.36 34.56 16.63
C LEU A 16 23.01 35.01 16.06
N VAL A 17 21.93 34.51 16.62
CA VAL A 17 20.55 34.72 16.15
C VAL A 17 19.58 35.02 17.31
N LEU A 18 18.43 35.59 16.99
CA LEU A 18 17.28 35.64 17.88
C LEU A 18 16.31 34.54 17.48
N VAL A 19 15.90 33.69 18.43
CA VAL A 19 14.99 32.57 18.20
C VAL A 19 13.97 32.49 19.35
N ASN A 20 12.74 32.13 19.01
CA ASN A 20 11.74 31.80 20.03
C ASN A 20 12.08 30.47 20.72
N ARG A 21 11.90 30.41 22.04
CA ARG A 21 12.12 29.18 22.79
C ARG A 21 11.27 28.04 22.22
N ASP A 22 11.87 26.86 22.05
CA ASP A 22 11.28 25.66 21.42
C ASP A 22 10.76 25.87 19.97
N GLY A 23 11.17 26.95 19.30
CA GLY A 23 10.68 27.32 17.96
C GLY A 23 9.24 27.83 17.92
N ASP A 24 8.61 28.03 19.07
CA ASP A 24 7.22 28.50 19.19
C ASP A 24 7.17 30.05 19.18
N VAL A 25 6.53 30.60 18.16
CA VAL A 25 6.38 32.06 17.95
C VAL A 25 5.66 32.77 19.11
N ASN A 26 4.95 32.05 19.97
CA ASN A 26 4.26 32.58 21.13
C ASN A 26 5.13 32.61 22.40
N LYS A 27 6.31 31.99 22.34
CA LYS A 27 7.27 31.97 23.46
C LYS A 27 8.29 33.11 23.37
N GLU A 28 9.02 33.33 24.45
CA GLU A 28 10.03 34.37 24.56
C GLU A 28 11.11 34.27 23.45
N LEU A 29 11.56 35.45 22.99
CA LEU A 29 12.73 35.58 22.13
C LEU A 29 14.01 35.48 22.95
N VAL A 30 14.88 34.54 22.57
CA VAL A 30 16.16 34.28 23.21
C VAL A 30 17.30 34.57 22.24
N LEU A 31 18.35 35.24 22.72
CA LEU A 31 19.60 35.37 21.97
C LEU A 31 20.37 34.05 22.08
N ALA A 32 20.62 33.41 20.96
CA ALA A 32 21.22 32.10 20.91
C ALA A 32 22.28 31.98 19.81
N TYR A 33 23.25 31.11 20.02
CA TYR A 33 24.12 30.63 18.95
C TYR A 33 23.46 29.44 18.26
N LYS A 34 23.28 29.53 16.94
CA LYS A 34 22.79 28.48 16.06
C LYS A 34 23.98 27.73 15.51
N PHE A 35 24.04 26.43 15.72
CA PHE A 35 25.05 25.53 15.19
C PHE A 35 24.40 24.53 14.22
N ASP A 36 25.03 24.29 13.06
CA ASP A 36 24.67 23.21 12.15
C ASP A 36 25.49 21.97 12.52
N VAL A 37 24.88 21.04 13.25
CA VAL A 37 25.54 19.85 13.80
C VAL A 37 25.17 18.63 12.96
N TYR A 38 26.19 17.98 12.40
CA TYR A 38 26.06 16.71 11.68
C TYR A 38 26.66 15.57 12.49
N ALA A 39 25.95 14.47 12.63
CA ALA A 39 26.45 13.21 13.18
C ALA A 39 26.34 12.11 12.11
N HIS A 40 27.34 11.25 12.04
CA HIS A 40 27.42 10.18 11.04
C HIS A 40 26.79 8.87 11.52
N GLU A 41 26.82 8.62 12.86
CA GLU A 41 26.26 7.38 13.41
C GLU A 41 25.62 7.65 14.80
N PRO A 42 24.30 7.59 14.89
CA PRO A 42 23.33 7.54 13.79
C PRO A 42 23.36 8.82 12.94
N ILE A 43 23.08 8.70 11.64
CA ILE A 43 23.04 9.87 10.75
C ILE A 43 22.02 10.87 11.27
N SER A 44 22.48 12.08 11.56
CA SER A 44 21.59 13.18 11.95
C SER A 44 22.21 14.51 11.59
N ARG A 45 21.39 15.48 11.22
CA ARG A 45 21.80 16.87 11.05
C ARG A 45 20.77 17.77 11.67
N ARG A 46 21.21 18.64 12.56
CA ARG A 46 20.31 19.52 13.35
C ARG A 46 20.86 20.91 13.45
N TYR A 47 19.97 21.89 13.39
CA TYR A 47 20.30 23.17 13.99
C TYR A 47 20.08 23.06 15.49
N ILE A 48 21.14 23.29 16.28
CA ILE A 48 21.07 23.38 17.74
C ILE A 48 21.24 24.84 18.12
N TYR A 49 20.26 25.36 18.84
CA TYR A 49 20.27 26.74 19.32
C TYR A 49 20.61 26.72 20.81
N VAL A 50 21.75 27.33 21.15
CA VAL A 50 22.27 27.40 22.51
C VAL A 50 22.16 28.82 23.02
N CYS A 51 21.51 29.03 24.17
CA CYS A 51 21.37 30.34 24.79
C CYS A 51 22.75 31.00 24.96
N ALA A 52 22.90 32.25 24.42
CA ALA A 52 24.16 32.95 24.47
C ALA A 52 24.60 33.35 25.89
N ASN A 53 23.63 33.46 26.84
CA ASN A 53 23.90 33.88 28.22
C ASN A 53 24.05 32.70 29.20
N GLN A 54 23.31 31.60 28.99
CA GLN A 54 23.18 30.50 29.93
C GLN A 54 23.84 29.22 29.47
N GLY A 55 24.00 29.04 28.15
CA GLY A 55 24.61 27.86 27.55
C GLY A 55 23.68 26.63 27.49
N ASP A 56 22.41 26.81 27.84
CA ASP A 56 21.39 25.75 27.68
C ASP A 56 20.86 25.68 26.24
N ILE A 57 20.40 24.50 25.83
CA ILE A 57 19.76 24.33 24.53
C ILE A 57 18.36 24.96 24.58
N VAL A 58 18.15 25.96 23.74
CA VAL A 58 16.89 26.70 23.61
C VAL A 58 15.93 25.99 22.68
N TRP A 59 16.47 25.39 21.61
CA TRP A 59 15.70 24.70 20.58
C TRP A 59 16.60 23.80 19.75
N THR A 60 16.03 22.73 19.21
CA THR A 60 16.65 21.87 18.20
C THR A 60 15.74 21.73 17.01
N ASN A 61 16.28 22.00 15.82
CA ASN A 61 15.55 21.81 14.56
C ASN A 61 16.26 20.77 13.71
N ASN A 62 15.60 19.66 13.41
CA ASN A 62 16.13 18.63 12.54
C ASN A 62 16.27 19.19 11.12
N ARG A 63 17.42 18.93 10.49
CA ARG A 63 17.75 19.33 9.12
C ARG A 63 17.70 18.16 8.13
N ILE A 64 17.84 16.95 8.64
CA ILE A 64 17.47 15.75 7.91
C ILE A 64 16.02 15.54 8.29
N HIS A 65 15.15 15.83 7.36
CA HIS A 65 13.77 15.49 7.40
C HIS A 65 13.71 14.12 6.74
N ASP A 66 13.26 13.14 7.51
CA ASP A 66 12.78 11.86 7.04
C ASP A 66 13.70 11.16 6.02
N THR A 67 14.47 10.20 6.49
CA THR A 67 15.40 9.44 5.64
C THR A 67 14.84 8.05 5.44
N ASP A 68 14.56 7.72 4.19
CA ASP A 68 14.24 6.36 3.78
C ASP A 68 15.41 5.43 4.13
N VAL A 69 15.08 4.33 4.79
CA VAL A 69 16.04 3.31 5.20
C VAL A 69 15.55 1.93 4.80
N SER A 70 16.48 1.07 4.41
CA SER A 70 16.15 -0.33 4.16
C SER A 70 15.80 -1.01 5.48
N CYS A 71 14.62 -1.58 5.52
CA CYS A 71 14.05 -2.31 6.65
C CYS A 71 13.68 -3.73 6.25
N SER A 72 13.36 -4.55 7.24
CA SER A 72 12.72 -5.85 7.04
C SER A 72 11.44 -5.94 7.87
N ALA A 73 10.42 -6.61 7.35
CA ALA A 73 9.14 -6.78 8.01
C ALA A 73 8.70 -8.25 8.01
N HIS A 74 8.19 -8.71 9.14
CA HIS A 74 7.63 -10.06 9.30
C HIS A 74 6.14 -10.03 8.95
N THR A 75 5.83 -10.12 7.68
CA THR A 75 4.45 -10.08 7.15
C THR A 75 3.60 -11.26 7.65
N GLU A 76 2.27 -11.17 7.52
CA GLU A 76 1.37 -12.27 7.87
C GLU A 76 1.40 -13.38 6.83
N TYR A 77 1.38 -13.01 5.54
CA TYR A 77 1.17 -13.96 4.45
C TYR A 77 2.42 -14.28 3.62
N SER A 78 3.44 -13.44 3.67
CA SER A 78 4.61 -13.53 2.77
C SER A 78 5.93 -13.75 3.49
N GLY A 79 5.91 -14.04 4.82
CA GLY A 79 7.12 -14.26 5.61
C GLY A 79 7.91 -12.97 5.84
N VAL A 80 9.24 -13.06 5.83
CA VAL A 80 10.11 -11.88 6.03
C VAL A 80 10.38 -11.22 4.71
N GLN A 81 10.00 -9.93 4.58
CA GLN A 81 10.16 -9.14 3.37
C GLN A 81 11.05 -7.92 3.59
N SER A 82 11.75 -7.50 2.55
CA SER A 82 12.43 -6.20 2.52
C SER A 82 11.40 -5.12 2.24
N ILE A 83 11.45 -4.06 3.02
CA ILE A 83 10.63 -2.85 2.85
C ILE A 83 11.49 -1.61 2.99
N THR A 84 10.97 -0.48 2.57
CA THR A 84 11.53 0.84 2.87
C THR A 84 10.76 1.42 4.05
N GLY A 85 11.44 1.79 5.10
CA GLY A 85 10.87 2.52 6.23
C GLY A 85 11.52 3.89 6.36
N GLU A 86 11.03 4.69 7.27
CA GLU A 86 11.57 6.00 7.55
C GLU A 86 12.18 6.05 8.95
N SER A 87 13.39 6.62 9.04
CA SER A 87 14.01 6.92 10.34
C SER A 87 13.38 8.19 10.91
N TYR A 88 12.65 8.06 12.02
CA TYR A 88 11.88 9.13 12.64
C TYR A 88 12.04 9.15 14.17
N ASN A 89 12.51 10.25 14.72
CA ASN A 89 12.66 10.46 16.17
C ASN A 89 13.41 9.34 16.94
N GLY A 90 14.39 8.71 16.29
CA GLY A 90 15.17 7.63 16.90
C GLY A 90 14.53 6.25 16.81
N ASN A 91 13.38 6.13 16.16
CA ASN A 91 12.69 4.91 15.79
C ASN A 91 12.60 4.83 14.26
N TYR A 92 11.91 3.81 13.78
CA TYR A 92 11.57 3.59 12.37
C TYR A 92 10.05 3.47 12.26
N ARG A 93 9.46 3.96 11.16
CA ARG A 93 8.03 3.86 10.88
C ARG A 93 7.76 3.39 9.46
N LEU A 94 6.54 2.91 9.20
CA LEU A 94 6.10 2.45 7.89
C LEU A 94 5.71 3.62 7.01
N GLN A 95 6.69 4.43 6.66
CA GLN A 95 6.58 5.52 5.71
C GLN A 95 7.84 5.55 4.84
N GLU A 96 7.73 6.01 3.62
CA GLU A 96 8.83 6.23 2.70
C GLU A 96 8.49 7.33 1.69
N THR A 97 9.49 7.92 1.03
CA THR A 97 9.34 9.05 0.11
C THR A 97 9.92 8.80 -1.28
N GLY A 98 10.47 7.62 -1.52
CA GLY A 98 11.16 7.27 -2.77
C GLY A 98 10.22 6.89 -3.92
N ARG A 99 8.97 6.50 -3.62
CA ARG A 99 7.95 6.09 -4.59
C ARG A 99 6.86 7.14 -4.72
N GLY A 100 6.80 7.84 -5.84
CA GLY A 100 5.89 8.97 -6.03
C GLY A 100 6.14 10.07 -5.00
N ASN A 101 5.09 10.49 -4.29
CA ASN A 101 5.19 11.40 -3.14
C ASN A 101 5.16 10.64 -1.80
N GLY A 102 5.36 9.33 -1.83
CA GLY A 102 5.53 8.46 -0.68
C GLY A 102 4.45 7.39 -0.50
N ILE A 103 4.78 6.42 0.36
CA ILE A 103 3.87 5.37 0.85
C ILE A 103 3.79 5.49 2.37
N ARG A 104 2.60 5.42 2.93
CA ARG A 104 2.35 5.57 4.37
C ARG A 104 1.37 4.52 4.85
N THR A 105 1.69 3.86 5.95
CA THR A 105 0.81 2.85 6.53
C THR A 105 0.58 3.12 8.01
N PHE A 106 -0.70 3.15 8.38
CA PHE A 106 -1.17 3.52 9.71
C PHE A 106 -2.08 2.43 10.30
N SER A 107 -2.14 2.33 11.62
CA SER A 107 -3.08 1.46 12.33
C SER A 107 -4.26 2.29 12.86
N LEU A 108 -5.47 1.78 12.68
CA LEU A 108 -6.69 2.35 13.28
C LEU A 108 -7.06 1.69 14.62
N ASP A 109 -6.29 0.66 15.05
CA ASP A 109 -6.49 -0.03 16.33
C ASP A 109 -7.97 -0.43 16.58
N ASN A 110 -8.62 -0.95 15.55
CA ASN A 110 -10.05 -1.29 15.51
C ASN A 110 -11.02 -0.08 15.59
N GLY A 111 -10.52 1.13 15.40
CA GLY A 111 -11.33 2.33 15.24
C GLY A 111 -11.86 2.51 13.81
N THR A 112 -12.73 3.52 13.64
CA THR A 112 -13.29 3.92 12.33
C THR A 112 -12.96 5.38 11.99
N THR A 113 -12.27 6.08 12.90
CA THR A 113 -11.84 7.45 12.67
C THR A 113 -10.41 7.42 12.14
N TYR A 114 -10.21 7.98 10.96
CA TYR A 114 -8.87 8.06 10.36
C TYR A 114 -7.99 9.02 11.13
N ILE A 115 -6.98 8.43 11.78
CA ILE A 115 -5.91 9.13 12.47
C ILE A 115 -4.59 8.53 11.98
N ASP A 116 -3.58 9.38 11.81
CA ASP A 116 -2.25 8.97 11.36
C ASP A 116 -1.46 8.38 12.55
N ASN A 117 -1.89 7.20 12.99
CA ASN A 117 -1.24 6.46 14.06
C ASN A 117 -0.12 5.60 13.46
N ASP A 118 1.11 6.08 13.58
CA ASP A 118 2.30 5.44 13.01
C ASP A 118 2.54 4.05 13.59
N VAL A 119 2.80 3.09 12.71
CA VAL A 119 3.33 1.79 13.09
C VAL A 119 4.84 1.90 13.15
N THR A 120 5.41 1.75 14.36
CA THR A 120 6.82 2.03 14.64
C THR A 120 7.58 0.82 15.13
N SER A 121 8.91 0.83 14.92
CA SER A 121 9.87 -0.12 15.49
C SER A 121 11.09 0.61 16.03
N SER A 122 11.68 0.11 17.10
CA SER A 122 12.96 0.63 17.63
C SER A 122 14.19 0.18 16.81
N THR A 123 14.00 -0.71 15.86
CA THR A 123 15.04 -1.23 14.95
C THR A 123 14.55 -1.22 13.52
N THR A 124 15.45 -1.43 12.56
CA THR A 124 15.11 -1.60 11.13
C THR A 124 14.37 -2.92 10.82
N THR A 125 14.10 -3.74 11.85
CA THR A 125 13.33 -4.98 11.70
C THR A 125 11.98 -4.82 12.38
N PHE A 126 10.91 -4.84 11.58
CA PHE A 126 9.54 -4.83 12.05
C PHE A 126 9.08 -6.27 12.33
N THR A 127 8.75 -6.55 13.58
CA THR A 127 8.28 -7.88 14.01
C THR A 127 6.83 -7.78 14.50
N SER A 128 6.18 -8.92 14.70
CA SER A 128 4.78 -8.99 15.14
C SER A 128 4.48 -8.38 16.51
N TYR A 129 5.50 -7.98 17.23
CA TYR A 129 5.39 -7.31 18.52
C TYR A 129 6.05 -5.94 18.42
N ASP A 130 5.26 -4.93 18.19
CA ASP A 130 5.71 -3.55 18.28
C ASP A 130 5.44 -2.96 19.65
N VAL A 131 5.74 -1.66 19.79
CA VAL A 131 5.73 -0.92 21.07
C VAL A 131 4.37 -0.92 21.76
N ASN A 132 3.28 -1.24 21.06
CA ASN A 132 1.91 -1.22 21.57
C ASN A 132 1.33 -2.62 21.84
N GLY A 133 2.08 -3.70 21.60
CA GLY A 133 1.69 -5.07 21.94
C GLY A 133 0.59 -5.69 21.08
N SER A 134 0.17 -5.05 19.97
CA SER A 134 -0.74 -5.61 18.99
C SER A 134 0.02 -6.22 17.80
N ALA A 135 -0.58 -7.22 17.18
CA ALA A 135 0.02 -7.84 15.99
C ALA A 135 -0.10 -6.87 14.80
N GLN A 136 1.01 -6.27 14.39
CA GLN A 136 1.04 -5.27 13.32
C GLN A 136 1.37 -5.86 11.93
N LYS A 137 1.31 -7.17 11.78
CA LYS A 137 1.63 -7.83 10.51
C LYS A 137 0.77 -7.38 9.34
N ALA A 138 -0.50 -7.02 9.61
CA ALA A 138 -1.39 -6.39 8.63
C ALA A 138 -0.78 -5.13 8.01
N ALA A 139 -0.17 -4.28 8.84
CA ALA A 139 0.49 -3.07 8.37
C ALA A 139 1.73 -3.39 7.53
N PHE A 140 2.44 -4.48 7.86
CA PHE A 140 3.62 -4.89 7.12
C PHE A 140 3.26 -5.41 5.73
N ASP A 141 2.19 -6.22 5.63
CA ASP A 141 1.65 -6.69 4.34
C ASP A 141 1.16 -5.52 3.49
N ALA A 142 0.36 -4.61 4.07
CA ALA A 142 -0.18 -3.46 3.36
C ALA A 142 0.92 -2.51 2.85
N HIS A 143 1.96 -2.28 3.65
CA HIS A 143 3.08 -1.43 3.27
C HIS A 143 3.88 -2.06 2.13
N TRP A 144 4.31 -3.31 2.32
CA TRP A 144 5.04 -4.08 1.32
C TRP A 144 4.25 -4.25 0.02
N GLY A 145 2.96 -4.58 0.12
CA GLY A 145 2.08 -4.72 -1.04
C GLY A 145 1.92 -3.40 -1.81
N SER A 146 1.86 -2.26 -1.09
CA SER A 146 1.81 -0.95 -1.72
C SER A 146 3.11 -0.62 -2.46
N GLU A 147 4.29 -0.95 -1.89
CA GLU A 147 5.58 -0.81 -2.56
C GLU A 147 5.64 -1.63 -3.85
N LEU A 148 5.26 -2.90 -3.79
CA LEU A 148 5.29 -3.79 -4.96
C LEU A 148 4.30 -3.36 -6.03
N THR A 149 3.12 -2.90 -5.64
CA THR A 149 2.12 -2.38 -6.58
C THR A 149 2.63 -1.12 -7.30
N TYR A 150 3.21 -0.18 -6.55
CA TYR A 150 3.82 1.00 -7.16
C TYR A 150 4.96 0.61 -8.12
N ASP A 151 5.87 -0.25 -7.66
CA ASP A 151 7.03 -0.67 -8.45
C ASP A 151 6.60 -1.40 -9.74
N TYR A 152 5.56 -2.23 -9.66
CA TYR A 152 4.96 -2.87 -10.84
C TYR A 152 4.40 -1.84 -11.83
N LEU A 153 3.58 -0.91 -11.37
CA LEU A 153 2.98 0.12 -12.21
C LEU A 153 4.03 1.00 -12.87
N TYR A 154 5.04 1.39 -12.11
CA TYR A 154 6.11 2.25 -12.61
C TYR A 154 7.02 1.53 -13.61
N ASN A 155 7.44 0.30 -13.29
CA ASN A 155 8.41 -0.43 -14.11
C ASN A 155 7.79 -1.05 -15.37
N GLU A 156 6.55 -1.56 -15.30
CA GLU A 156 5.91 -2.24 -16.42
C GLU A 156 5.07 -1.29 -17.29
N HIS A 157 4.55 -0.22 -16.71
CA HIS A 157 3.62 0.68 -17.39
C HIS A 157 4.08 2.15 -17.44
N GLY A 158 5.14 2.51 -16.73
CA GLY A 158 5.63 3.89 -16.63
C GLY A 158 4.73 4.82 -15.82
N ARG A 159 3.76 4.24 -15.07
CA ARG A 159 2.78 5.00 -14.31
C ARG A 159 3.29 5.39 -12.94
N ASN A 160 3.21 6.67 -12.63
CA ASN A 160 3.66 7.24 -11.36
C ASN A 160 2.49 7.29 -10.35
N SER A 161 2.23 6.19 -9.64
CA SER A 161 1.16 6.04 -8.65
C SER A 161 -0.26 6.03 -9.25
N ILE A 162 -1.29 6.19 -8.41
CA ILE A 162 -2.71 6.11 -8.77
C ILE A 162 -3.11 7.16 -9.81
N ASP A 163 -2.67 8.38 -9.65
CA ASP A 163 -3.06 9.54 -10.47
C ASP A 163 -2.07 9.88 -11.60
N ASP A 164 -1.03 9.06 -11.79
CA ASP A 164 0.11 9.29 -12.68
C ASP A 164 0.89 10.60 -12.39
N ASN A 165 0.70 11.17 -11.21
CA ASN A 165 1.39 12.37 -10.72
C ASN A 165 2.05 12.16 -9.35
N GLY A 166 2.15 10.90 -8.91
CA GLY A 166 2.82 10.54 -7.66
C GLY A 166 1.93 10.66 -6.43
N MET A 167 0.62 10.45 -6.54
CA MET A 167 -0.27 10.43 -5.37
C MET A 167 0.31 9.59 -4.24
N VAL A 168 0.28 10.11 -3.01
CA VAL A 168 0.72 9.35 -1.83
C VAL A 168 -0.19 8.14 -1.63
N LEU A 169 0.39 6.96 -1.50
CA LEU A 169 -0.34 5.74 -1.17
C LEU A 169 -0.51 5.64 0.34
N ASN A 170 -1.70 5.96 0.83
CA ASN A 170 -2.03 5.85 2.24
C ASN A 170 -2.84 4.56 2.49
N SER A 171 -2.32 3.70 3.38
CA SER A 171 -2.99 2.47 3.83
C SER A 171 -3.34 2.55 5.30
N TYR A 172 -4.56 2.17 5.64
CA TYR A 172 -5.05 2.11 7.02
C TYR A 172 -5.51 0.68 7.33
N VAL A 173 -4.86 0.03 8.30
CA VAL A 173 -5.17 -1.33 8.72
C VAL A 173 -5.94 -1.35 10.03
N HIS A 174 -6.49 -2.51 10.38
CA HIS A 174 -7.28 -2.73 11.60
C HIS A 174 -8.49 -1.78 11.68
N TYR A 175 -9.21 -1.65 10.55
CA TYR A 175 -10.43 -0.84 10.50
C TYR A 175 -11.59 -1.57 11.16
N SER A 176 -12.17 -0.94 12.18
CA SER A 176 -13.32 -1.47 12.93
C SER A 176 -13.05 -2.85 13.57
N ASN A 177 -14.02 -3.40 14.30
CA ASN A 177 -13.89 -4.72 14.90
C ASN A 177 -14.44 -5.78 13.94
N ASN A 178 -13.63 -6.79 13.61
CA ASN A 178 -14.03 -7.93 12.79
C ASN A 178 -14.70 -7.52 11.47
N TYR A 179 -14.17 -6.47 10.83
CA TYR A 179 -14.68 -5.96 9.57
C TYR A 179 -14.12 -6.79 8.41
N TYR A 180 -15.00 -7.58 7.81
CA TYR A 180 -14.63 -8.52 6.73
C TYR A 180 -14.74 -7.84 5.36
N ASN A 181 -13.94 -6.80 5.14
CA ASN A 181 -13.80 -6.10 3.86
C ASN A 181 -12.51 -5.28 3.81
N ALA A 182 -12.08 -4.95 2.60
CA ALA A 182 -11.14 -3.90 2.29
C ALA A 182 -11.80 -2.94 1.28
N PHE A 183 -11.31 -1.71 1.16
CA PHE A 183 -11.85 -0.76 0.19
C PHE A 183 -10.92 0.43 -0.09
N TRP A 184 -10.99 0.94 -1.30
CA TRP A 184 -10.56 2.27 -1.72
C TRP A 184 -11.70 3.27 -1.51
N ASP A 185 -11.44 4.45 -0.91
CA ASP A 185 -12.47 5.46 -0.61
C ASP A 185 -12.34 6.74 -1.44
N GLY A 186 -11.49 6.75 -2.48
CA GLY A 186 -11.18 7.93 -3.28
C GLY A 186 -9.93 8.70 -2.77
N GLN A 187 -9.37 8.31 -1.62
CA GLN A 187 -8.21 8.96 -1.01
C GLN A 187 -7.20 8.00 -0.39
N ARG A 188 -7.64 6.82 0.03
CA ARG A 188 -6.83 5.85 0.77
C ARG A 188 -7.37 4.43 0.67
N MET A 189 -6.50 3.45 0.89
CA MET A 189 -6.87 2.05 1.08
C MET A 189 -7.17 1.80 2.56
N THR A 190 -8.19 1.01 2.83
CA THR A 190 -8.64 0.65 4.18
C THR A 190 -8.87 -0.84 4.27
N TYR A 191 -8.30 -1.48 5.29
CA TYR A 191 -8.32 -2.93 5.47
C TYR A 191 -8.84 -3.31 6.85
N GLY A 192 -9.81 -4.22 6.90
CA GLY A 192 -10.33 -4.82 8.13
C GLY A 192 -9.68 -6.16 8.45
N ASP A 193 -10.00 -6.69 9.65
CA ASP A 193 -9.50 -7.97 10.17
C ASP A 193 -10.64 -8.98 10.29
N GLY A 194 -11.32 -9.26 9.18
CA GLY A 194 -12.45 -10.18 9.18
C GLY A 194 -12.05 -11.58 9.64
N ASN A 195 -12.83 -12.13 10.58
CA ASN A 195 -12.55 -13.44 11.20
C ASN A 195 -11.16 -13.54 11.87
N GLY A 196 -10.56 -12.42 12.27
CA GLY A 196 -9.25 -12.36 12.89
C GLY A 196 -8.08 -12.49 11.90
N LEU A 197 -8.35 -12.43 10.59
CA LEU A 197 -7.33 -12.39 9.53
C LEU A 197 -7.41 -11.03 8.83
N PRO A 198 -6.29 -10.29 8.74
CA PRO A 198 -6.27 -9.01 8.06
C PRO A 198 -6.39 -9.18 6.54
N LEU A 199 -7.25 -8.38 5.91
CA LEU A 199 -7.47 -8.45 4.47
C LEU A 199 -6.37 -7.69 3.70
N THR A 200 -5.13 -8.07 3.92
CA THR A 200 -3.91 -7.41 3.41
C THR A 200 -3.01 -8.35 2.61
N SER A 201 -3.55 -9.44 2.03
CA SER A 201 -2.79 -10.25 1.07
C SER A 201 -2.35 -9.41 -0.13
N LEU A 202 -1.31 -9.83 -0.82
CA LEU A 202 -0.69 -9.04 -1.88
C LEU A 202 -1.65 -8.74 -3.03
N ASP A 203 -2.45 -9.72 -3.43
CA ASP A 203 -3.50 -9.58 -4.44
C ASP A 203 -4.57 -8.57 -4.03
N VAL A 204 -5.02 -8.58 -2.75
CA VAL A 204 -6.01 -7.64 -2.23
C VAL A 204 -5.44 -6.22 -2.12
N VAL A 205 -4.19 -6.05 -1.69
CA VAL A 205 -3.56 -4.73 -1.67
C VAL A 205 -3.45 -4.17 -3.10
N GLY A 206 -3.03 -4.98 -4.05
CA GLY A 206 -3.00 -4.60 -5.48
C GLY A 206 -4.38 -4.27 -6.04
N HIS A 207 -5.40 -5.03 -5.64
CA HIS A 207 -6.80 -4.82 -6.01
C HIS A 207 -7.31 -3.46 -5.55
N GLU A 208 -7.13 -3.10 -4.29
CA GLU A 208 -7.62 -1.81 -3.75
C GLU A 208 -6.93 -0.61 -4.40
N ILE A 209 -5.62 -0.69 -4.64
CA ILE A 209 -4.89 0.37 -5.35
C ILE A 209 -5.39 0.49 -6.79
N THR A 210 -5.75 -0.61 -7.43
CA THR A 210 -6.27 -0.61 -8.81
C THR A 210 -7.65 0.01 -8.93
N HIS A 211 -8.50 -0.04 -7.90
CA HIS A 211 -9.73 0.77 -7.87
C HIS A 211 -9.43 2.26 -8.03
N GLY A 212 -8.39 2.74 -7.34
CA GLY A 212 -7.93 4.12 -7.51
C GLY A 212 -7.45 4.40 -8.93
N ILE A 213 -6.69 3.49 -9.54
CA ILE A 213 -6.24 3.64 -10.94
C ILE A 213 -7.44 3.73 -11.87
N THR A 214 -8.43 2.85 -11.72
CA THR A 214 -9.65 2.85 -12.52
C THR A 214 -10.42 4.17 -12.38
N GLU A 215 -10.46 4.75 -11.17
CA GLU A 215 -11.08 6.06 -10.92
C GLU A 215 -10.39 7.18 -11.70
N TYR A 216 -9.05 7.19 -11.73
CA TYR A 216 -8.24 8.21 -12.40
C TYR A 216 -8.00 7.96 -13.89
N THR A 217 -8.52 6.86 -14.44
CA THR A 217 -8.38 6.49 -15.87
C THR A 217 -9.74 6.30 -16.53
N ALA A 218 -10.22 5.06 -16.64
CA ALA A 218 -11.48 4.74 -17.27
C ALA A 218 -12.71 5.33 -16.57
N GLY A 219 -12.63 5.66 -15.29
CA GLY A 219 -13.73 6.25 -14.51
C GLY A 219 -14.97 5.37 -14.48
N LEU A 220 -14.79 4.04 -14.46
CA LEU A 220 -15.88 3.08 -14.48
C LEU A 220 -16.80 3.24 -13.28
N ILE A 221 -18.05 3.61 -13.51
CA ILE A 221 -19.06 3.78 -12.48
C ILE A 221 -19.25 2.46 -11.73
N TYR A 222 -19.20 2.47 -10.41
CA TYR A 222 -19.29 1.28 -9.54
C TYR A 222 -20.74 0.80 -9.41
N GLN A 223 -21.31 0.34 -10.55
CA GLN A 223 -22.68 -0.16 -10.65
C GLN A 223 -22.84 -1.10 -11.85
N GLY A 224 -23.49 -2.25 -11.65
CA GLY A 224 -23.83 -3.20 -12.72
C GLY A 224 -22.59 -3.64 -13.53
N THR A 225 -22.71 -3.74 -14.84
CA THR A 225 -21.61 -4.18 -15.74
C THR A 225 -20.39 -3.28 -15.67
N SER A 226 -20.55 -1.99 -15.56
CA SER A 226 -19.43 -1.05 -15.41
C SER A 226 -18.65 -1.30 -14.12
N GLY A 227 -19.38 -1.54 -13.00
CA GLY A 227 -18.77 -1.89 -11.73
C GLY A 227 -18.13 -3.28 -11.77
N ALA A 228 -18.71 -4.23 -12.48
CA ALA A 228 -18.12 -5.55 -12.65
C ALA A 228 -16.80 -5.50 -13.44
N LEU A 229 -16.67 -4.61 -14.43
CA LEU A 229 -15.40 -4.36 -15.10
C LEU A 229 -14.37 -3.70 -14.18
N ASN A 230 -14.80 -2.74 -13.33
CA ASN A 230 -13.95 -2.11 -12.32
C ASN A 230 -13.37 -3.16 -11.36
N GLU A 231 -14.21 -4.05 -10.83
CA GLU A 231 -13.79 -5.18 -9.99
C GLU A 231 -12.82 -6.12 -10.71
N SER A 232 -13.13 -6.48 -11.95
CA SER A 232 -12.29 -7.41 -12.71
C SER A 232 -10.91 -6.82 -13.03
N PHE A 233 -10.82 -5.55 -13.37
CA PHE A 233 -9.50 -4.90 -13.52
C PHE A 233 -8.71 -4.95 -12.22
N SER A 234 -9.36 -4.71 -11.08
CA SER A 234 -8.73 -4.79 -9.77
C SER A 234 -8.22 -6.21 -9.47
N ASP A 235 -9.01 -7.24 -9.74
CA ASP A 235 -8.60 -8.64 -9.61
C ASP A 235 -7.42 -9.01 -10.52
N ILE A 236 -7.50 -8.62 -11.79
CA ILE A 236 -6.47 -8.90 -12.79
C ILE A 236 -5.12 -8.31 -12.37
N PHE A 237 -5.10 -7.05 -11.92
CA PHE A 237 -3.85 -6.42 -11.49
C PHE A 237 -3.38 -6.93 -10.13
N GLY A 238 -4.28 -7.23 -9.19
CA GLY A 238 -3.94 -7.88 -7.92
C GLY A 238 -3.21 -9.21 -8.15
N VAL A 239 -3.80 -10.09 -8.95
CA VAL A 239 -3.20 -11.39 -9.33
C VAL A 239 -1.91 -11.20 -10.14
N ALA A 240 -1.85 -10.20 -11.04
CA ALA A 240 -0.65 -9.94 -11.82
C ALA A 240 0.54 -9.54 -10.93
N ILE A 241 0.31 -8.70 -9.94
CA ILE A 241 1.32 -8.29 -8.97
C ILE A 241 1.79 -9.50 -8.16
N ASP A 242 0.88 -10.38 -7.78
CA ASP A 242 1.22 -11.58 -7.05
C ASP A 242 2.06 -12.55 -7.88
N PHE A 243 1.68 -12.88 -9.11
CA PHE A 243 2.46 -13.74 -10.00
C PHE A 243 3.87 -13.23 -10.28
N ILE A 244 4.06 -11.90 -10.34
CA ILE A 244 5.38 -11.31 -10.58
C ILE A 244 6.26 -11.39 -9.33
N ASN A 245 5.69 -11.17 -8.15
CA ASN A 245 6.48 -11.03 -6.93
C ASN A 245 6.55 -12.31 -6.10
N ARG A 246 5.54 -13.20 -6.19
CA ARG A 246 5.50 -14.49 -5.49
C ARG A 246 5.24 -15.67 -6.44
N PRO A 247 5.94 -15.86 -7.55
CA PRO A 247 5.61 -16.83 -8.63
C PRO A 247 5.50 -18.28 -8.16
N SER A 248 6.04 -18.63 -7.00
CA SER A 248 5.92 -19.97 -6.43
C SER A 248 4.69 -20.16 -5.54
N GLN A 249 3.98 -19.11 -5.18
CA GLN A 249 2.80 -19.11 -4.30
C GLN A 249 1.56 -18.61 -5.03
N ALA A 250 1.74 -17.68 -5.97
CA ALA A 250 0.66 -17.10 -6.76
C ALA A 250 -0.17 -18.14 -7.49
N ASN A 251 -1.45 -17.89 -7.54
CA ASN A 251 -2.44 -18.75 -8.19
C ASN A 251 -3.58 -17.89 -8.76
N TRP A 252 -4.67 -18.48 -9.23
CA TRP A 252 -5.80 -17.78 -9.85
C TRP A 252 -6.97 -17.50 -8.87
N LEU A 253 -6.71 -17.59 -7.57
CA LEU A 253 -7.67 -17.27 -6.52
C LEU A 253 -7.48 -15.82 -6.06
N ILE A 254 -8.51 -15.23 -5.50
CA ILE A 254 -8.49 -13.90 -4.87
C ILE A 254 -8.77 -14.06 -3.39
N GLY A 255 -7.85 -13.65 -2.53
CA GLY A 255 -8.01 -13.64 -1.08
C GLY A 255 -8.01 -15.02 -0.44
N GLU A 256 -7.36 -16.00 -1.02
CA GLU A 256 -7.29 -17.37 -0.47
C GLU A 256 -6.57 -17.45 0.86
N GLU A 257 -5.68 -16.51 1.17
CA GLU A 257 -4.98 -16.44 2.45
C GLU A 257 -5.93 -16.26 3.65
N PHE A 258 -7.16 -15.80 3.41
CA PHE A 258 -8.18 -15.64 4.46
C PHE A 258 -8.99 -16.93 4.71
N GLY A 259 -8.58 -18.03 4.10
CA GLY A 259 -9.14 -19.39 4.26
C GLY A 259 -10.10 -19.79 3.14
N THR A 260 -11.11 -18.99 2.81
CA THR A 260 -12.00 -19.22 1.65
C THR A 260 -11.79 -18.08 0.68
N PRO A 261 -11.36 -18.35 -0.56
CA PRO A 261 -11.17 -17.32 -1.56
C PRO A 261 -12.48 -16.60 -1.85
N PHE A 262 -12.38 -15.34 -2.23
CA PHE A 262 -13.54 -14.55 -2.67
C PHE A 262 -13.97 -14.91 -4.08
N ARG A 263 -13.01 -15.17 -4.95
CA ARG A 263 -13.22 -15.51 -6.38
C ARG A 263 -12.17 -16.52 -6.85
N ASP A 264 -12.55 -17.30 -7.85
CA ASP A 264 -11.65 -18.18 -8.60
C ASP A 264 -11.70 -17.77 -10.09
N MET A 265 -10.63 -17.16 -10.58
CA MET A 265 -10.54 -16.70 -11.96
C MET A 265 -10.42 -17.86 -12.96
N SER A 266 -9.95 -19.02 -12.51
CA SER A 266 -9.75 -20.22 -13.36
C SER A 266 -10.99 -21.08 -13.49
N ASP A 267 -11.87 -21.07 -12.48
CA ASP A 267 -13.13 -21.82 -12.46
C ASP A 267 -14.21 -21.06 -11.64
N PRO A 268 -14.73 -19.93 -12.17
CA PRO A 268 -15.74 -19.14 -11.46
C PRO A 268 -16.98 -19.92 -11.05
N ASN A 269 -17.39 -20.88 -11.88
CA ASN A 269 -18.59 -21.67 -11.64
C ASN A 269 -18.47 -22.56 -10.39
N SER A 270 -17.26 -22.97 -10.00
CA SER A 270 -17.03 -23.70 -8.75
C SER A 270 -17.45 -22.92 -7.51
N MET A 271 -17.44 -21.58 -7.61
CA MET A 271 -17.82 -20.64 -6.55
C MET A 271 -19.24 -20.06 -6.74
N GLY A 272 -19.97 -20.50 -7.76
CA GLY A 272 -21.29 -19.95 -8.08
C GLY A 272 -21.24 -18.57 -8.74
N HIS A 273 -20.12 -18.25 -9.40
CA HIS A 273 -19.92 -17.03 -10.19
C HIS A 273 -19.97 -17.33 -11.68
N PRO A 274 -20.40 -16.38 -12.55
CA PRO A 274 -20.50 -16.61 -13.98
C PRO A 274 -19.11 -16.59 -14.66
N ASP A 275 -18.90 -17.51 -15.60
CA ASP A 275 -17.80 -17.47 -16.57
C ASP A 275 -18.25 -16.97 -17.94
N THR A 276 -19.55 -16.80 -18.14
CA THR A 276 -20.20 -16.44 -19.40
C THR A 276 -21.15 -15.26 -19.19
N TYR A 277 -21.08 -14.27 -20.07
CA TYR A 277 -21.99 -13.11 -20.05
C TYR A 277 -23.44 -13.56 -20.27
N LEU A 278 -24.33 -13.21 -19.34
CA LEU A 278 -25.71 -13.65 -19.27
C LEU A 278 -25.90 -15.17 -19.20
N GLY A 279 -24.86 -15.90 -18.81
CA GLY A 279 -24.89 -17.34 -18.61
C GLY A 279 -25.36 -17.75 -17.21
N ASN A 280 -25.00 -18.96 -16.80
CA ASN A 280 -25.28 -19.45 -15.45
C ASN A 280 -24.63 -18.54 -14.40
N TYR A 281 -25.29 -18.40 -13.24
CA TYR A 281 -24.82 -17.56 -12.12
C TYR A 281 -24.72 -16.05 -12.41
N TRP A 282 -25.12 -15.59 -13.61
CA TRP A 282 -25.15 -14.14 -13.90
C TRP A 282 -26.11 -13.42 -12.95
N SER A 283 -25.61 -12.39 -12.26
CA SER A 283 -26.39 -11.58 -11.34
C SER A 283 -27.05 -10.40 -12.04
N ASP A 284 -28.27 -10.05 -11.60
CA ASP A 284 -29.01 -8.88 -12.11
C ASP A 284 -28.23 -7.58 -11.90
N THR A 285 -28.18 -6.76 -12.96
CA THR A 285 -27.38 -5.52 -12.99
C THR A 285 -28.20 -4.25 -12.70
N CYS A 286 -29.44 -4.40 -12.21
CA CYS A 286 -30.32 -3.26 -11.98
C CYS A 286 -29.81 -2.32 -10.87
N SER A 287 -30.23 -1.05 -10.93
CA SER A 287 -29.99 -0.10 -9.84
C SER A 287 -30.75 -0.53 -8.59
N GLY A 288 -30.05 -0.70 -7.47
CA GLY A 288 -30.61 -1.19 -6.21
C GLY A 288 -30.69 -2.72 -6.07
N CYS A 289 -30.21 -3.48 -7.07
CA CYS A 289 -29.97 -4.91 -6.92
C CYS A 289 -28.83 -5.18 -5.93
N TYR A 290 -28.79 -6.41 -5.42
CA TYR A 290 -27.73 -6.89 -4.53
C TYR A 290 -26.34 -6.61 -5.14
N ASP A 291 -25.36 -6.31 -4.27
CA ASP A 291 -23.97 -6.12 -4.67
C ASP A 291 -23.80 -5.05 -5.77
N ALA A 292 -24.43 -3.88 -5.60
CA ALA A 292 -24.43 -2.81 -6.59
C ALA A 292 -24.77 -3.26 -8.03
N GLY A 293 -25.60 -4.29 -8.16
CA GLY A 293 -25.92 -4.94 -9.44
C GLY A 293 -24.92 -6.02 -9.84
N GLY A 294 -24.44 -6.79 -8.85
CA GLY A 294 -23.59 -7.97 -9.04
C GLY A 294 -22.15 -7.65 -9.45
N VAL A 295 -21.58 -6.57 -8.94
CA VAL A 295 -20.24 -6.12 -9.37
C VAL A 295 -19.15 -7.16 -9.06
N HIS A 296 -19.15 -7.75 -7.84
CA HIS A 296 -18.18 -8.78 -7.45
C HIS A 296 -18.49 -10.16 -8.05
N ILE A 297 -19.75 -10.38 -8.46
CA ILE A 297 -20.19 -11.65 -9.05
C ILE A 297 -19.87 -11.65 -10.55
N ASN A 298 -20.34 -10.64 -11.29
CA ASN A 298 -20.23 -10.57 -12.73
C ASN A 298 -18.80 -10.21 -13.24
N SER A 299 -17.93 -9.72 -12.36
CA SER A 299 -16.49 -9.50 -12.64
C SER A 299 -15.81 -10.79 -13.14
N ASN A 300 -16.31 -11.94 -12.69
CA ASN A 300 -15.70 -13.22 -13.00
C ASN A 300 -15.76 -13.60 -14.47
N VAL A 301 -16.68 -13.01 -15.26
CA VAL A 301 -16.70 -13.21 -16.72
C VAL A 301 -15.43 -12.68 -17.38
N GLN A 302 -14.99 -11.45 -17.01
CA GLN A 302 -13.74 -10.90 -17.54
C GLN A 302 -12.53 -11.54 -16.88
N ASN A 303 -12.60 -11.92 -15.60
CA ASN A 303 -11.55 -12.66 -14.88
C ASN A 303 -11.24 -13.98 -15.60
N TYR A 304 -12.27 -14.75 -15.95
CA TYR A 304 -12.12 -16.01 -16.67
C TYR A 304 -11.58 -15.80 -18.09
N TRP A 305 -12.04 -14.76 -18.77
CA TRP A 305 -11.50 -14.40 -20.08
C TRP A 305 -10.00 -14.05 -20.00
N TYR A 306 -9.57 -13.30 -18.99
CA TYR A 306 -8.15 -13.02 -18.75
C TYR A 306 -7.36 -14.30 -18.48
N TYR A 307 -7.86 -15.18 -17.60
CA TYR A 307 -7.27 -16.49 -17.36
C TYR A 307 -7.06 -17.28 -18.67
N LEU A 308 -8.08 -17.36 -19.50
CA LEU A 308 -7.99 -18.06 -20.80
C LEU A 308 -6.96 -17.41 -21.76
N LEU A 309 -6.80 -16.12 -21.75
CA LEU A 309 -5.78 -15.45 -22.56
C LEU A 309 -4.36 -15.76 -22.07
N VAL A 310 -4.18 -15.96 -20.77
CA VAL A 310 -2.88 -16.28 -20.18
C VAL A 310 -2.54 -17.76 -20.36
N GLU A 311 -3.45 -18.65 -19.99
CA GLU A 311 -3.21 -20.10 -19.92
C GLU A 311 -3.62 -20.84 -21.19
N GLY A 312 -4.53 -20.29 -21.95
CA GLY A 312 -5.21 -20.97 -23.03
C GLY A 312 -6.36 -21.85 -22.54
N GLY A 313 -7.14 -22.34 -23.46
CA GLY A 313 -8.22 -23.28 -23.15
C GLY A 313 -9.23 -23.43 -24.25
N SER A 314 -10.04 -24.47 -24.17
CA SER A 314 -11.14 -24.72 -25.12
C SER A 314 -12.32 -25.34 -24.40
N GLY A 315 -13.51 -25.04 -24.85
CA GLY A 315 -14.75 -25.53 -24.26
C GLY A 315 -15.99 -25.11 -25.00
N VAL A 316 -17.10 -25.22 -24.32
CA VAL A 316 -18.40 -24.70 -24.75
C VAL A 316 -18.93 -23.85 -23.61
N ASN A 317 -19.27 -22.60 -23.88
CA ASN A 317 -19.82 -21.67 -22.89
C ASN A 317 -21.29 -21.99 -22.56
N ASP A 318 -21.84 -21.32 -21.57
CA ASP A 318 -23.22 -21.52 -21.13
C ASP A 318 -24.26 -21.21 -22.21
N ASN A 319 -23.91 -20.42 -23.19
CA ASN A 319 -24.77 -20.07 -24.33
C ASN A 319 -24.70 -21.11 -25.47
N GLY A 320 -23.86 -22.15 -25.30
CA GLY A 320 -23.68 -23.23 -26.30
C GLY A 320 -22.65 -22.91 -27.37
N ASP A 321 -21.91 -21.82 -27.25
CA ASP A 321 -20.86 -21.45 -28.21
C ASP A 321 -19.54 -22.16 -27.88
N SER A 322 -18.93 -22.77 -28.88
CA SER A 322 -17.60 -23.38 -28.74
C SER A 322 -16.52 -22.31 -28.81
N TYR A 323 -15.52 -22.41 -27.92
CA TYR A 323 -14.35 -21.54 -27.94
C TYR A 323 -13.05 -22.35 -27.94
N ASN A 324 -12.00 -21.76 -28.48
CA ASN A 324 -10.63 -22.26 -28.43
C ASN A 324 -9.68 -21.08 -28.37
N VAL A 325 -9.07 -20.85 -27.21
CA VAL A 325 -8.18 -19.71 -26.93
C VAL A 325 -6.75 -20.22 -26.87
N ASN A 326 -5.89 -19.70 -27.74
CA ASN A 326 -4.46 -19.92 -27.62
C ASN A 326 -3.89 -18.92 -26.63
N ASN A 327 -3.04 -19.38 -25.70
CA ASN A 327 -2.37 -18.47 -24.78
C ASN A 327 -1.52 -17.45 -25.54
N ILE A 328 -1.51 -16.23 -25.04
CA ILE A 328 -0.65 -15.16 -25.57
C ILE A 328 0.41 -14.73 -24.53
N GLY A 329 0.40 -15.39 -23.38
CA GLY A 329 1.35 -15.23 -22.30
C GLY A 329 1.00 -14.08 -21.35
N PHE A 330 1.34 -14.26 -20.09
CA PHE A 330 0.97 -13.42 -18.98
C PHE A 330 1.30 -11.94 -19.19
N ARG A 331 2.56 -11.63 -19.52
CA ARG A 331 3.03 -10.24 -19.68
C ARG A 331 2.32 -9.48 -20.78
N ILE A 332 2.07 -10.15 -21.92
CA ILE A 332 1.37 -9.54 -23.07
C ILE A 332 -0.09 -9.25 -22.69
N CYS A 333 -0.75 -10.20 -22.00
CA CYS A 333 -2.11 -10.00 -21.50
C CYS A 333 -2.18 -8.78 -20.60
N THR A 334 -1.38 -8.72 -19.57
CA THR A 334 -1.45 -7.68 -18.53
C THR A 334 -1.16 -6.28 -19.10
N ILE A 335 -0.19 -6.16 -20.01
CA ILE A 335 0.07 -4.88 -20.72
C ILE A 335 -1.14 -4.45 -21.54
N ASN A 336 -1.78 -5.38 -22.27
CA ASN A 336 -2.97 -5.05 -23.05
C ASN A 336 -4.16 -4.64 -22.19
N PHE A 337 -4.32 -5.24 -21.00
CA PHE A 337 -5.37 -4.85 -20.06
C PHE A 337 -5.10 -3.47 -19.46
N TYR A 338 -3.84 -3.13 -19.17
CA TYR A 338 -3.49 -1.79 -18.73
C TYR A 338 -3.93 -0.72 -19.74
N TYR A 339 -3.63 -0.89 -21.03
CA TYR A 339 -4.08 0.04 -22.09
C TYR A 339 -5.59 0.05 -22.33
N ARG A 340 -6.36 -0.82 -21.70
CA ARG A 340 -7.84 -0.81 -21.76
C ARG A 340 -8.46 -0.08 -20.57
N ILE A 341 -7.74 0.02 -19.46
CA ILE A 341 -8.18 0.79 -18.30
C ILE A 341 -7.82 2.27 -18.46
N GLU A 342 -6.74 2.61 -19.17
CA GLU A 342 -6.41 3.98 -19.60
C GLU A 342 -7.29 4.44 -20.79
#